data_e3de7985c2d13e067f9d1c5f225490fb
#
_entry.id   e3de7985c2d13e067f9d1c5f225490fb
#
_cell.length_a   1.000
_cell.length_b   1.000
_cell.length_c   1.000
_cell.angle_alpha   90.00
_cell.angle_beta   90.00
_cell.angle_gamma   90.00
#
_symmetry.space_group_name_H-M   'P 1'
#
loop_
_entity.id
_entity.type
_entity.pdbx_description
1 polymer ?
#
loop_
_entity_poly.entity_id
_entity_poly.type
_entity_poly.pdbx_seq_one_letter_code
_entity_poly.pdbx_strand_id
1 'polypeptide(L)'
;MAVLMILELDGATTDDYDKINEAMGIDQDNLPDGLVSHAVGPTEDGGGLLIVDVWETEEQLEHFVQNRVGPAMAKAGVESQAEPRVHPVHNHIQGSGQEGNVILLIEAEGFQPEHYDATTAGMDAHQGDGSNHPAVAHIAAITDDGMVFVDIWDSGESAGKFVEEQVTPAAAGAGADLGQVEPRVVPVHTRFVASD
;
A
#
# COMPACT_ATOMS: atom_id res chain seq x y z
N MET A 1 4.89 -15.23 6.05
CA MET A 1 5.63 -14.22 5.22
C MET A 1 4.65 -13.10 4.98
N ALA A 2 5.08 -11.85 5.21
CA ALA A 2 4.21 -10.71 5.05
C ALA A 2 3.68 -10.60 3.62
N VAL A 3 2.43 -10.14 3.49
CA VAL A 3 1.76 -9.94 2.21
C VAL A 3 1.19 -8.53 2.10
N LEU A 4 1.22 -7.99 0.89
CA LEU A 4 0.52 -6.78 0.48
C LEU A 4 -0.81 -7.19 -0.17
N MET A 5 -1.91 -6.70 0.34
CA MET A 5 -3.23 -6.80 -0.28
C MET A 5 -3.59 -5.48 -0.94
N ILE A 6 -4.03 -5.55 -2.19
CA ILE A 6 -4.55 -4.42 -2.96
C ILE A 6 -5.97 -4.78 -3.39
N LEU A 7 -6.93 -3.96 -3.01
CA LEU A 7 -8.34 -4.15 -3.37
C LEU A 7 -8.92 -2.87 -3.96
N GLU A 8 -9.50 -2.99 -5.14
CA GLU A 8 -10.22 -1.91 -5.79
C GLU A 8 -11.72 -2.24 -5.75
N LEU A 9 -12.51 -1.32 -5.21
CA LEU A 9 -13.95 -1.47 -5.04
C LEU A 9 -14.68 -0.47 -5.93
N ASP A 10 -15.06 -0.89 -7.13
CA ASP A 10 -15.84 -0.06 -8.04
C ASP A 10 -17.21 0.30 -7.45
N GLY A 11 -17.58 1.56 -7.55
CA GLY A 11 -18.86 2.09 -7.08
C GLY A 11 -18.98 2.26 -5.58
N ALA A 12 -17.99 1.81 -4.79
CA ALA A 12 -17.98 2.01 -3.34
C ALA A 12 -17.61 3.45 -2.98
N THR A 13 -18.18 3.94 -1.88
CA THR A 13 -17.92 5.28 -1.36
C THR A 13 -17.20 5.21 -0.02
N THR A 14 -16.60 6.33 0.39
CA THR A 14 -16.03 6.46 1.74
C THR A 14 -17.08 6.27 2.84
N ASP A 15 -18.33 6.69 2.60
CA ASP A 15 -19.44 6.44 3.53
C ASP A 15 -19.76 4.94 3.69
N ASP A 16 -19.63 4.14 2.63
CA ASP A 16 -19.82 2.69 2.69
C ASP A 16 -18.68 2.02 3.45
N TYR A 17 -17.45 2.46 3.21
CA TYR A 17 -16.28 2.02 3.98
C TYR A 17 -16.46 2.32 5.48
N ASP A 18 -16.83 3.55 5.84
CA ASP A 18 -17.01 3.97 7.24
C ASP A 18 -18.07 3.12 7.96
N LYS A 19 -19.20 2.83 7.30
CA LYS A 19 -20.25 1.94 7.85
C LYS A 19 -19.73 0.51 8.09
N ILE A 20 -18.95 -0.04 7.15
CA ILE A 20 -18.39 -1.38 7.27
C ILE A 20 -17.36 -1.40 8.40
N ASN A 21 -16.50 -0.39 8.45
CA ASN A 21 -15.46 -0.27 9.47
C ASN A 21 -16.06 -0.13 10.88
N GLU A 22 -17.11 0.71 11.04
CA GLU A 22 -17.88 0.83 12.28
C GLU A 22 -18.54 -0.50 12.67
N ALA A 23 -19.12 -1.22 11.69
CA ALA A 23 -19.75 -2.52 11.94
C ALA A 23 -18.74 -3.59 12.37
N MET A 24 -17.49 -3.49 11.97
CA MET A 24 -16.38 -4.33 12.41
C MET A 24 -15.81 -3.91 13.78
N GLY A 25 -16.03 -2.67 14.19
CA GLY A 25 -15.47 -2.11 15.41
C GLY A 25 -13.95 -1.96 15.35
N ILE A 26 -13.44 -1.54 14.19
CA ILE A 26 -12.01 -1.34 13.96
C ILE A 26 -11.69 0.15 14.09
N ASP A 27 -10.67 0.44 14.86
CA ASP A 27 -10.05 1.75 15.00
C ASP A 27 -8.56 1.59 15.31
N GLN A 28 -7.83 2.69 15.47
CA GLN A 28 -6.38 2.66 15.71
C GLN A 28 -6.00 1.89 16.99
N ASP A 29 -6.88 1.83 17.99
CA ASP A 29 -6.62 1.16 19.26
C ASP A 29 -7.09 -0.31 19.26
N ASN A 30 -7.82 -0.74 18.23
CA ASN A 30 -8.42 -2.07 18.13
C ASN A 30 -8.26 -2.64 16.70
N LEU A 31 -7.02 -2.87 16.31
CA LEU A 31 -6.69 -3.42 15.00
C LEU A 31 -6.85 -4.94 14.96
N PRO A 32 -7.15 -5.53 13.79
CA PRO A 32 -7.14 -6.98 13.60
C PRO A 32 -5.75 -7.58 13.86
N ASP A 33 -5.73 -8.80 14.41
CA ASP A 33 -4.50 -9.54 14.61
C ASP A 33 -3.79 -9.82 13.28
N GLY A 34 -2.51 -9.45 13.21
CA GLY A 34 -1.68 -9.58 12.02
C GLY A 34 -1.77 -8.45 11.00
N LEU A 35 -2.65 -7.45 11.20
CA LEU A 35 -2.64 -6.25 10.38
C LEU A 35 -1.42 -5.39 10.77
N VAL A 36 -0.53 -5.14 9.81
CA VAL A 36 0.65 -4.27 9.99
C VAL A 36 0.33 -2.83 9.65
N SER A 37 -0.31 -2.61 8.50
CA SER A 37 -0.78 -1.29 8.08
C SER A 37 -1.98 -1.40 7.15
N HIS A 38 -2.80 -0.35 7.17
CA HIS A 38 -3.99 -0.19 6.33
C HIS A 38 -4.07 1.26 5.84
N ALA A 39 -4.39 1.43 4.57
CA ALA A 39 -4.79 2.72 4.03
C ALA A 39 -5.90 2.54 2.99
N VAL A 40 -6.84 3.48 2.96
CA VAL A 40 -7.93 3.53 2.00
C VAL A 40 -8.13 4.94 1.50
N GLY A 41 -8.50 5.06 0.24
CA GLY A 41 -8.87 6.35 -0.34
C GLY A 41 -9.74 6.22 -1.58
N PRO A 42 -10.48 7.28 -1.94
CA PRO A 42 -11.29 7.32 -3.16
C PRO A 42 -10.37 7.35 -4.39
N THR A 43 -10.71 6.58 -5.43
CA THR A 43 -10.01 6.62 -6.71
C THR A 43 -10.12 8.00 -7.37
N GLU A 44 -9.15 8.36 -8.24
CA GLU A 44 -9.07 9.70 -8.85
C GLU A 44 -10.33 10.13 -9.59
N ASP A 45 -11.01 9.19 -10.23
CA ASP A 45 -12.28 9.42 -10.93
C ASP A 45 -13.49 9.49 -9.98
N GLY A 46 -13.26 9.21 -8.68
CA GLY A 46 -14.32 9.12 -7.67
C GLY A 46 -15.26 7.92 -7.89
N GLY A 47 -14.89 7.00 -8.78
CA GLY A 47 -15.71 5.85 -9.16
C GLY A 47 -15.60 4.66 -8.22
N GLY A 48 -14.75 4.73 -7.18
CA GLY A 48 -14.53 3.63 -6.26
C GLY A 48 -13.57 3.94 -5.14
N LEU A 49 -13.10 2.90 -4.48
CA LEU A 49 -12.08 2.95 -3.42
C LEU A 49 -10.88 2.08 -3.77
N LEU A 50 -9.70 2.57 -3.44
CA LEU A 50 -8.48 1.79 -3.35
C LEU A 50 -8.19 1.49 -1.88
N ILE A 51 -8.03 0.21 -1.55
CA ILE A 51 -7.63 -0.27 -0.22
C ILE A 51 -6.28 -0.98 -0.36
N VAL A 52 -5.36 -0.66 0.51
CA VAL A 52 -4.03 -1.29 0.57
C VAL A 52 -3.72 -1.68 2.01
N ASP A 53 -3.41 -2.96 2.22
CA ASP A 53 -3.10 -3.53 3.53
C ASP A 53 -1.77 -4.29 3.49
N VAL A 54 -1.01 -4.19 4.55
CA VAL A 54 0.09 -5.12 4.83
C VAL A 54 -0.31 -6.02 5.98
N TRP A 55 -0.17 -7.32 5.78
CA TRP A 55 -0.45 -8.36 6.78
C TRP A 55 0.79 -9.19 7.07
N GLU A 56 0.93 -9.66 8.31
CA GLU A 56 2.03 -10.58 8.69
C GLU A 56 1.97 -11.88 7.89
N THR A 57 0.76 -12.38 7.60
CA THR A 57 0.54 -13.59 6.81
C THR A 57 -0.76 -13.53 6.01
N GLU A 58 -0.81 -14.25 4.90
CA GLU A 58 -2.00 -14.43 4.09
C GLU A 58 -3.12 -15.14 4.86
N GLU A 59 -2.78 -16.10 5.73
CA GLU A 59 -3.77 -16.81 6.58
C GLU A 59 -4.53 -15.85 7.52
N GLN A 60 -3.83 -14.86 8.11
CA GLN A 60 -4.47 -13.84 8.96
C GLN A 60 -5.40 -12.94 8.13
N LEU A 61 -4.98 -12.53 6.94
CA LEU A 61 -5.84 -11.80 5.99
C LEU A 61 -7.09 -12.59 5.65
N GLU A 62 -6.96 -13.85 5.24
CA GLU A 62 -8.11 -14.72 4.91
C GLU A 62 -9.07 -14.89 6.10
N HIS A 63 -8.50 -15.13 7.30
CA HIS A 63 -9.29 -15.25 8.51
C HIS A 63 -10.07 -13.96 8.80
N PHE A 64 -9.44 -12.80 8.66
CA PHE A 64 -10.06 -11.50 8.84
C PHE A 64 -11.20 -11.27 7.84
N VAL A 65 -10.96 -11.51 6.56
CA VAL A 65 -11.97 -11.35 5.49
C VAL A 65 -13.19 -12.23 5.77
N GLN A 66 -12.98 -13.50 6.10
CA GLN A 66 -14.08 -14.45 6.31
C GLN A 66 -14.89 -14.14 7.58
N ASN A 67 -14.22 -13.76 8.67
CA ASN A 67 -14.85 -13.68 9.99
C ASN A 67 -15.27 -12.25 10.40
N ARG A 68 -14.72 -11.21 9.75
CA ARG A 68 -15.02 -9.81 10.08
C ARG A 68 -15.63 -9.07 8.90
N VAL A 69 -14.93 -9.03 7.76
CA VAL A 69 -15.36 -8.24 6.58
C VAL A 69 -16.66 -8.77 6.00
N GLY A 70 -16.75 -10.07 5.71
CA GLY A 70 -17.95 -10.66 5.11
C GLY A 70 -19.23 -10.43 5.92
N PRO A 71 -19.26 -10.74 7.23
CA PRO A 71 -20.41 -10.44 8.10
C PRO A 71 -20.73 -8.93 8.19
N ALA A 72 -19.72 -8.05 8.21
CA ALA A 72 -19.94 -6.60 8.28
C ALA A 72 -20.54 -6.05 6.99
N MET A 73 -20.06 -6.48 5.84
CA MET A 73 -20.63 -6.14 4.53
C MET A 73 -22.09 -6.57 4.42
N ALA A 74 -22.38 -7.81 4.81
CA ALA A 74 -23.76 -8.31 4.81
C ALA A 74 -24.68 -7.49 5.73
N LYS A 75 -24.19 -7.08 6.90
CA LYS A 75 -24.93 -6.21 7.84
C LYS A 75 -25.13 -4.80 7.30
N ALA A 76 -24.13 -4.24 6.59
CA ALA A 76 -24.19 -2.93 5.98
C ALA A 76 -25.03 -2.91 4.70
N GLY A 77 -25.39 -4.07 4.15
CA GLY A 77 -26.11 -4.19 2.87
C GLY A 77 -25.23 -3.83 1.67
N VAL A 78 -23.91 -3.94 1.82
CA VAL A 78 -22.92 -3.71 0.76
C VAL A 78 -22.54 -5.06 0.14
N GLU A 79 -22.68 -5.16 -1.17
CA GLU A 79 -22.24 -6.33 -1.94
C GLU A 79 -21.06 -5.92 -2.84
N SER A 80 -20.01 -6.71 -2.84
CA SER A 80 -18.89 -6.58 -3.77
C SER A 80 -18.47 -7.95 -4.27
N GLN A 81 -18.10 -8.02 -5.54
CA GLN A 81 -17.49 -9.20 -6.16
C GLN A 81 -16.00 -8.95 -6.48
N ALA A 82 -15.46 -7.84 -5.99
CA ALA A 82 -14.05 -7.53 -6.17
C ALA A 82 -13.20 -8.55 -5.42
N GLU A 83 -12.20 -9.09 -6.11
CA GLU A 83 -11.22 -10.00 -5.53
C GLU A 83 -9.94 -9.23 -5.21
N PRO A 84 -9.38 -9.36 -4.00
CA PRO A 84 -8.13 -8.72 -3.65
C PRO A 84 -6.98 -9.37 -4.42
N ARG A 85 -6.03 -8.54 -4.84
CA ARG A 85 -4.72 -9.00 -5.30
C ARG A 85 -3.80 -9.09 -4.09
N VAL A 86 -3.18 -10.26 -3.89
CA VAL A 86 -2.31 -10.51 -2.74
C VAL A 86 -0.92 -10.86 -3.25
N HIS A 87 0.08 -10.12 -2.78
CA HIS A 87 1.45 -10.22 -3.25
C HIS A 87 2.42 -10.40 -2.08
N PRO A 88 3.43 -11.29 -2.18
CA PRO A 88 4.45 -11.41 -1.15
C PRO A 88 5.27 -10.11 -1.04
N VAL A 89 5.40 -9.60 0.18
CA VAL A 89 6.21 -8.41 0.46
C VAL A 89 7.69 -8.78 0.34
N HIS A 90 8.41 -8.03 -0.51
CA HIS A 90 9.86 -8.10 -0.66
C HIS A 90 10.57 -7.18 0.33
N ASN A 91 10.07 -5.94 0.45
CA ASN A 91 10.58 -4.96 1.42
C ASN A 91 9.45 -4.11 2.00
N HIS A 92 9.56 -3.76 3.27
CA HIS A 92 8.66 -2.85 3.96
C HIS A 92 9.48 -1.93 4.88
N ILE A 93 9.39 -0.64 4.64
CA ILE A 93 10.07 0.40 5.41
C ILE A 93 9.02 1.28 6.08
N GLN A 94 9.11 1.40 7.40
CA GLN A 94 8.44 2.48 8.13
C GLN A 94 9.39 3.68 8.10
N GLY A 95 9.04 4.69 7.33
CA GLY A 95 9.88 5.86 7.13
C GLY A 95 9.67 6.96 8.17
N SER A 96 10.30 8.11 7.93
CA SER A 96 10.27 9.28 8.83
C SER A 96 9.15 10.27 8.54
N GLY A 97 8.40 10.09 7.45
CA GLY A 97 7.25 10.95 7.10
C GLY A 97 6.21 10.96 8.22
N GLN A 98 5.64 12.13 8.50
CA GLN A 98 4.70 12.31 9.61
C GLN A 98 3.25 12.29 9.15
N GLU A 99 2.97 12.90 7.99
CA GLU A 99 1.63 13.03 7.44
C GLU A 99 1.46 12.07 6.26
N GLY A 100 0.51 11.15 6.36
CA GLY A 100 0.15 10.22 5.30
C GLY A 100 -1.14 10.67 4.63
N ASN A 101 -1.04 11.58 3.67
CA ASN A 101 -2.18 12.19 3.00
C ASN A 101 -2.49 11.57 1.65
N VAL A 102 -1.52 10.87 1.05
CA VAL A 102 -1.70 10.21 -0.25
C VAL A 102 -1.10 8.81 -0.25
N ILE A 103 -1.77 7.91 -0.98
CA ILE A 103 -1.25 6.62 -1.40
C ILE A 103 -0.67 6.81 -2.80
N LEU A 104 0.59 6.46 -2.99
CA LEU A 104 1.20 6.32 -4.30
C LEU A 104 1.25 4.83 -4.64
N LEU A 105 0.61 4.44 -5.72
CA LEU A 105 0.64 3.07 -6.25
C LEU A 105 1.37 3.06 -7.60
N ILE A 106 2.39 2.23 -7.72
CA ILE A 106 3.16 2.03 -8.95
C ILE A 106 3.23 0.54 -9.28
N GLU A 107 2.76 0.16 -10.45
CA GLU A 107 2.90 -1.19 -10.99
C GLU A 107 4.01 -1.16 -12.05
N ALA A 108 5.07 -1.93 -11.82
CA ALA A 108 6.28 -1.94 -12.64
C ALA A 108 6.47 -3.32 -13.30
N GLU A 109 5.80 -3.51 -14.44
CA GLU A 109 5.92 -4.72 -15.23
C GLU A 109 7.37 -4.92 -15.73
N GLY A 110 7.89 -6.12 -15.60
CA GLY A 110 9.27 -6.46 -15.98
C GLY A 110 10.35 -6.01 -14.99
N PHE A 111 10.01 -5.18 -14.00
CA PHE A 111 10.96 -4.76 -12.97
C PHE A 111 11.05 -5.84 -11.88
N GLN A 112 12.19 -6.54 -11.82
CA GLN A 112 12.37 -7.69 -10.94
C GLN A 112 12.95 -7.31 -9.58
N PRO A 113 12.83 -8.15 -8.53
CA PRO A 113 13.41 -7.92 -7.21
C PRO A 113 14.90 -7.57 -7.24
N GLU A 114 15.67 -8.18 -8.15
CA GLU A 114 17.11 -7.90 -8.30
C GLU A 114 17.37 -6.46 -8.80
N HIS A 115 16.46 -5.91 -9.63
CA HIS A 115 16.54 -4.51 -10.07
C HIS A 115 16.24 -3.56 -8.91
N TYR A 116 15.26 -3.92 -8.08
CA TYR A 116 14.95 -3.18 -6.85
C TYR A 116 16.14 -3.15 -5.90
N ASP A 117 16.71 -4.31 -5.57
CA ASP A 117 17.83 -4.43 -4.67
C ASP A 117 19.06 -3.66 -5.17
N ALA A 118 19.35 -3.74 -6.48
CA ALA A 118 20.45 -2.99 -7.10
C ALA A 118 20.20 -1.47 -7.08
N THR A 119 18.97 -1.02 -7.30
CA THR A 119 18.59 0.39 -7.26
C THR A 119 18.73 0.96 -5.85
N THR A 120 18.21 0.24 -4.86
CA THR A 120 18.14 0.71 -3.47
C THR A 120 19.46 0.57 -2.70
N ALA A 121 20.37 -0.30 -3.15
CA ALA A 121 21.66 -0.56 -2.50
C ALA A 121 22.51 0.69 -2.26
N GLY A 122 22.39 1.72 -3.11
CA GLY A 122 23.12 2.99 -3.01
C GLY A 122 22.30 4.15 -2.44
N MET A 123 21.05 3.92 -2.06
CA MET A 123 20.15 4.96 -1.59
C MET A 123 20.12 5.01 -0.05
N ASP A 124 20.52 6.14 0.54
CA ASP A 124 20.49 6.33 2.00
C ASP A 124 19.08 6.12 2.59
N ALA A 125 18.05 6.44 1.83
CA ALA A 125 16.65 6.23 2.22
C ALA A 125 16.29 4.77 2.51
N HIS A 126 17.03 3.82 1.92
CA HIS A 126 16.79 2.38 2.07
C HIS A 126 17.83 1.68 2.98
N GLN A 127 18.69 2.45 3.66
CA GLN A 127 19.72 1.90 4.52
C GLN A 127 19.29 1.91 6.00
N GLY A 128 19.82 0.97 6.75
CA GLY A 128 19.62 0.89 8.20
C GLY A 128 18.20 0.45 8.58
N ASP A 129 17.56 1.21 9.47
CA ASP A 129 16.22 0.96 10.00
C ASP A 129 15.11 1.66 9.19
N GLY A 130 15.44 2.25 8.05
CA GLY A 130 14.50 2.98 7.21
C GLY A 130 14.17 4.40 7.69
N SER A 131 14.71 4.85 8.82
CA SER A 131 14.43 6.19 9.39
C SER A 131 14.81 7.35 8.45
N ASN A 132 15.65 7.10 7.45
CA ASN A 132 16.04 8.07 6.43
C ASN A 132 15.06 8.11 5.24
N HIS A 133 14.10 7.17 5.15
CA HIS A 133 13.11 7.20 4.07
C HIS A 133 12.09 8.31 4.32
N PRO A 134 11.91 9.26 3.37
CA PRO A 134 11.06 10.43 3.59
C PRO A 134 9.55 10.13 3.53
N ALA A 135 9.14 9.02 2.93
CA ALA A 135 7.75 8.56 3.00
C ALA A 135 7.36 8.18 4.44
N VAL A 136 6.08 8.10 4.69
CA VAL A 136 5.54 7.52 5.94
C VAL A 136 5.72 6.01 5.94
N ALA A 137 5.48 5.37 4.81
CA ALA A 137 5.73 3.95 4.59
C ALA A 137 6.11 3.70 3.14
N HIS A 138 6.97 2.72 2.91
CA HIS A 138 7.31 2.19 1.59
C HIS A 138 7.16 0.68 1.61
N ILE A 139 6.38 0.15 0.68
CA ILE A 139 6.14 -1.27 0.51
C ILE A 139 6.51 -1.67 -0.93
N ALA A 140 7.41 -2.62 -1.08
CA ALA A 140 7.73 -3.26 -2.34
C ALA A 140 7.26 -4.72 -2.29
N ALA A 141 6.44 -5.14 -3.24
CA ALA A 141 5.94 -6.50 -3.30
C ALA A 141 6.13 -7.12 -4.70
N ILE A 142 6.24 -8.45 -4.73
CA ILE A 142 6.52 -9.20 -5.95
C ILE A 142 5.18 -9.59 -6.61
N THR A 143 5.06 -9.35 -7.91
CA THR A 143 3.93 -9.77 -8.74
C THR A 143 4.35 -10.91 -9.68
N ASP A 144 3.41 -11.48 -10.42
CA ASP A 144 3.71 -12.56 -11.38
C ASP A 144 4.63 -12.09 -12.52
N ASP A 145 4.57 -10.80 -12.87
CA ASP A 145 5.25 -10.22 -14.02
C ASP A 145 6.20 -9.06 -13.69
N GLY A 146 6.38 -8.74 -12.40
CA GLY A 146 7.27 -7.66 -11.97
C GLY A 146 7.18 -7.35 -10.49
N MET A 147 7.03 -6.07 -10.17
CA MET A 147 6.84 -5.58 -8.81
C MET A 147 5.75 -4.52 -8.73
N VAL A 148 5.15 -4.41 -7.57
CA VAL A 148 4.25 -3.33 -7.21
C VAL A 148 4.81 -2.58 -6.00
N PHE A 149 4.71 -1.26 -6.05
CA PHE A 149 5.13 -0.37 -4.98
C PHE A 149 3.92 0.38 -4.44
N VAL A 150 3.80 0.41 -3.12
CA VAL A 150 2.80 1.22 -2.41
C VAL A 150 3.53 2.08 -1.39
N ASP A 151 3.42 3.38 -1.57
CA ASP A 151 4.03 4.35 -0.66
C ASP A 151 2.95 5.24 -0.04
N ILE A 152 3.16 5.63 1.20
CA ILE A 152 2.34 6.63 1.87
C ILE A 152 3.17 7.91 2.01
N TRP A 153 2.65 9.01 1.46
CA TRP A 153 3.32 10.30 1.44
C TRP A 153 2.45 11.42 2.01
N ASP A 154 3.11 12.52 2.37
CA ASP A 154 2.43 13.78 2.71
C ASP A 154 1.75 14.42 1.48
N SER A 155 2.36 14.27 0.30
CA SER A 155 1.82 14.79 -0.96
C SER A 155 2.36 14.04 -2.18
N GLY A 156 1.63 14.11 -3.28
CA GLY A 156 2.10 13.61 -4.58
C GLY A 156 3.32 14.40 -5.09
N GLU A 157 3.46 15.68 -4.73
CA GLU A 157 4.62 16.50 -5.09
C GLU A 157 5.90 15.98 -4.43
N SER A 158 5.85 15.69 -3.11
CA SER A 158 6.99 15.12 -2.37
C SER A 158 7.38 13.75 -2.93
N ALA A 159 6.40 12.90 -3.23
CA ALA A 159 6.62 11.60 -3.85
C ALA A 159 7.30 11.73 -5.22
N GLY A 160 6.76 12.59 -6.10
CA GLY A 160 7.32 12.84 -7.43
C GLY A 160 8.75 13.36 -7.38
N LYS A 161 9.03 14.30 -6.47
CA LYS A 161 10.38 14.84 -6.27
C LYS A 161 11.36 13.76 -5.81
N PHE A 162 10.96 12.88 -4.89
CA PHE A 162 11.81 11.77 -4.45
C PHE A 162 12.12 10.81 -5.60
N VAL A 163 11.12 10.45 -6.39
CA VAL A 163 11.31 9.59 -7.57
C VAL A 163 12.26 10.23 -8.57
N GLU A 164 12.09 11.50 -8.90
CA GLU A 164 12.92 12.22 -9.88
C GLU A 164 14.37 12.41 -9.39
N GLU A 165 14.54 12.84 -8.14
CA GLU A 165 15.85 13.23 -7.62
C GLU A 165 16.69 12.07 -7.10
N GLN A 166 16.04 10.96 -6.65
CA GLN A 166 16.74 9.85 -6.01
C GLN A 166 16.52 8.50 -6.70
N VAL A 167 15.27 8.11 -6.95
CA VAL A 167 14.98 6.77 -7.51
C VAL A 167 15.47 6.67 -8.96
N THR A 168 15.11 7.63 -9.81
CA THR A 168 15.47 7.59 -11.24
C THR A 168 16.99 7.56 -11.48
N PRO A 169 17.80 8.40 -10.82
CA PRO A 169 19.26 8.32 -10.96
C PRO A 169 19.85 7.01 -10.41
N ALA A 170 19.31 6.49 -9.31
CA ALA A 170 19.78 5.25 -8.72
C ALA A 170 19.47 4.05 -9.63
N ALA A 171 18.26 3.96 -10.18
CA ALA A 171 17.88 2.94 -11.14
C ALA A 171 18.74 2.96 -12.40
N ALA A 172 18.97 4.15 -12.97
CA ALA A 172 19.87 4.32 -14.11
C ALA A 172 21.30 3.90 -13.78
N GLY A 173 21.80 4.22 -12.58
CA GLY A 173 23.12 3.79 -12.09
C GLY A 173 23.24 2.28 -11.91
N ALA A 174 22.17 1.62 -11.52
CA ALA A 174 22.06 0.16 -11.39
C ALA A 174 21.82 -0.54 -12.74
N GLY A 175 21.62 0.21 -13.82
CA GLY A 175 21.26 -0.36 -15.13
C GLY A 175 19.83 -0.90 -15.20
N ALA A 176 19.00 -0.51 -14.24
CA ALA A 176 17.58 -0.84 -14.21
C ALA A 176 16.77 0.17 -15.03
N ASP A 177 15.85 -0.32 -15.82
CA ASP A 177 14.86 0.52 -16.52
C ASP A 177 13.55 0.47 -15.76
N LEU A 178 13.11 1.61 -15.25
CA LEU A 178 11.81 1.74 -14.60
C LEU A 178 10.64 1.66 -15.59
N GLY A 179 10.95 1.68 -16.91
CA GLY A 179 9.94 1.66 -17.96
C GLY A 179 9.08 2.94 -17.96
N GLN A 180 7.92 2.83 -18.61
CA GLN A 180 6.87 3.83 -18.53
C GLN A 180 5.87 3.42 -17.44
N VAL A 181 6.21 3.74 -16.19
CA VAL A 181 5.27 3.54 -15.08
C VAL A 181 4.37 4.77 -14.96
N GLU A 182 3.08 4.52 -14.81
CA GLU A 182 2.10 5.58 -14.53
C GLU A 182 1.74 5.52 -13.04
N PRO A 183 2.31 6.43 -12.22
CA PRO A 183 1.97 6.46 -10.78
C PRO A 183 0.51 6.86 -10.59
N ARG A 184 -0.20 6.12 -9.76
CA ARG A 184 -1.54 6.48 -9.30
C ARG A 184 -1.42 7.14 -7.92
N VAL A 185 -1.95 8.35 -7.79
CA VAL A 185 -1.94 9.09 -6.52
C VAL A 185 -3.37 9.18 -6.00
N VAL A 186 -3.63 8.56 -4.87
CA VAL A 186 -4.95 8.48 -4.26
C VAL A 186 -4.94 9.20 -2.91
N PRO A 187 -5.84 10.14 -2.64
CA PRO A 187 -5.90 10.79 -1.33
C PRO A 187 -6.29 9.77 -0.24
N VAL A 188 -5.63 9.84 0.90
CA VAL A 188 -5.95 8.98 2.04
C VAL A 188 -7.24 9.47 2.71
N HIS A 189 -8.21 8.58 2.87
CA HIS A 189 -9.42 8.79 3.69
C HIS A 189 -9.19 8.31 5.12
N THR A 190 -8.69 7.08 5.25
CA THR A 190 -8.38 6.47 6.56
C THR A 190 -7.08 5.68 6.48
N ARG A 191 -6.31 5.70 7.57
CA ARG A 191 -5.07 4.94 7.71
C ARG A 191 -4.92 4.43 9.14
N PHE A 192 -4.49 3.17 9.26
CA PHE A 192 -4.11 2.54 10.53
C PHE A 192 -2.71 1.95 10.41
N VAL A 193 -1.98 1.94 11.52
CA VAL A 193 -0.65 1.31 11.62
C VAL A 193 -0.58 0.61 12.97
N ALA A 194 -0.17 -0.66 12.97
CA ALA A 194 0.06 -1.39 14.20
C ALA A 194 1.20 -0.71 14.99
N SER A 195 1.01 -0.64 16.31
CA SER A 195 2.08 -0.23 17.23
C SER A 195 2.99 -1.42 17.48
N ASP A 196 4.31 -1.20 17.48
CA ASP A 196 5.31 -2.20 17.89
C ASP A 196 5.11 -2.68 19.34
#